data_566589eb9f261ce95d2492576c9f648c
#
_entry.id   566589eb9f261ce95d2492576c9f648c
#
_cell.length_a   1.000
_cell.length_b   1.000
_cell.length_c   1.000
_cell.angle_alpha   90.00
_cell.angle_beta   90.00
_cell.angle_gamma   90.00
#
_symmetry.space_group_name_H-M   'P 1'
#
loop_
_entity.id
_entity.type
_entity.pdbx_description
1 polymer ?
#
loop_
_entity_poly.entity_id
_entity_poly.type
_entity_poly.pdbx_seq_one_letter_code
_entity_poly.pdbx_strand_id
1 'polypeptide(L)'
;MLEYACEVWDGCYERDIEELEKIQLEAARIVTGRTTFASKDSLYFETGWETLANRRKNRKLTIFYKIDNKLCPPYLINCLPPVASDVSNYNLRNNQNYVPPRCRLRTSACSFIPSTVSLWNNLDISIRYSPTISLFKNRVKGDIYKPPEYYNEGSRKLNILHTRLRHQCSSLNADLSRIHVINNYKCSCGASFEDAIHYFLECPLYLNERTLINIEILLFGNDDYSYDVNSKKKIGKVRTFINQSKRF
;
A
#
# COMPACT_ATOMS: atom_id res chain seq x y z
N MET A 1 -15.66 -2.55 4.54
CA MET A 1 -16.59 -3.65 4.21
C MET A 1 -15.94 -4.85 3.54
N LEU A 2 -14.93 -4.68 2.68
CA LEU A 2 -14.25 -5.79 1.95
C LEU A 2 -13.66 -6.91 2.81
N GLU A 3 -13.51 -6.71 4.10
CA GLU A 3 -12.88 -7.66 5.02
C GLU A 3 -13.80 -8.09 6.16
N TYR A 4 -15.11 -7.83 6.04
CA TYR A 4 -16.05 -8.30 7.07
C TYR A 4 -16.01 -9.84 7.14
N ALA A 5 -15.84 -10.37 8.35
CA ALA A 5 -15.75 -11.80 8.64
C ALA A 5 -14.73 -12.57 7.75
N CYS A 6 -13.62 -11.91 7.34
CA CYS A 6 -12.63 -12.52 6.45
C CYS A 6 -12.01 -13.80 7.04
N GLU A 7 -12.04 -13.97 8.32
CA GLU A 7 -11.57 -15.18 9.01
C GLU A 7 -12.33 -16.44 8.58
N VAL A 8 -13.59 -16.28 8.16
CA VAL A 8 -14.45 -17.36 7.71
C VAL A 8 -14.22 -17.69 6.24
N TRP A 9 -14.07 -16.68 5.39
CA TRP A 9 -14.04 -16.85 3.94
C TRP A 9 -12.65 -16.71 3.30
N ASP A 10 -11.59 -16.36 4.06
CA ASP A 10 -10.22 -16.22 3.52
C ASP A 10 -9.67 -17.50 2.86
N GLY A 11 -10.33 -18.64 3.08
CA GLY A 11 -10.04 -19.90 2.39
C GLY A 11 -10.66 -20.01 0.98
N CYS A 12 -11.27 -18.96 0.43
CA CYS A 12 -11.85 -18.94 -0.90
C CYS A 12 -10.79 -19.09 -2.01
N TYR A 13 -11.24 -19.19 -3.25
CA TYR A 13 -10.33 -19.34 -4.39
C TYR A 13 -9.47 -18.08 -4.59
N GLU A 14 -8.25 -18.29 -5.03
CA GLU A 14 -7.27 -17.22 -5.28
C GLU A 14 -7.80 -16.15 -6.26
N ARG A 15 -8.55 -16.59 -7.27
CA ARG A 15 -9.23 -15.69 -8.21
C ARG A 15 -10.14 -14.69 -7.51
N ASP A 16 -10.91 -15.13 -6.51
CA ASP A 16 -11.86 -14.26 -5.80
C ASP A 16 -11.09 -13.27 -4.88
N ILE A 17 -9.98 -13.72 -4.31
CA ILE A 17 -9.05 -12.88 -3.55
C ILE A 17 -8.44 -11.78 -4.44
N GLU A 18 -8.04 -12.13 -5.65
CA GLU A 18 -7.49 -11.17 -6.62
C GLU A 18 -8.53 -10.14 -7.07
N GLU A 19 -9.79 -10.53 -7.25
CA GLU A 19 -10.86 -9.59 -7.59
C GLU A 19 -11.08 -8.54 -6.48
N LEU A 20 -11.04 -8.94 -5.21
CA LEU A 20 -11.10 -8.00 -4.10
C LEU A 20 -9.90 -7.04 -4.08
N GLU A 21 -8.69 -7.55 -4.35
CA GLU A 21 -7.48 -6.74 -4.42
C GLU A 21 -7.55 -5.71 -5.57
N LYS A 22 -8.13 -6.08 -6.73
CA LYS A 22 -8.36 -5.15 -7.84
C LYS A 22 -9.26 -3.98 -7.44
N ILE A 23 -10.31 -4.24 -6.66
CA ILE A 23 -11.19 -3.17 -6.15
C ILE A 23 -10.41 -2.19 -5.26
N GLN A 24 -9.55 -2.70 -4.37
CA GLN A 24 -8.71 -1.83 -3.53
C GLN A 24 -7.72 -1.03 -4.36
N LEU A 25 -7.10 -1.64 -5.36
CA LEU A 25 -6.17 -0.95 -6.26
C LEU A 25 -6.88 0.15 -7.08
N GLU A 26 -8.11 -0.09 -7.51
CA GLU A 26 -8.89 0.93 -8.20
C GLU A 26 -9.22 2.11 -7.27
N ALA A 27 -9.61 1.83 -6.04
CA ALA A 27 -9.78 2.87 -5.02
C ALA A 27 -8.48 3.65 -4.78
N ALA A 28 -7.31 2.97 -4.73
CA ALA A 28 -6.01 3.60 -4.60
C ALA A 28 -5.70 4.53 -5.80
N ARG A 29 -6.02 4.12 -7.03
CA ARG A 29 -5.88 4.97 -8.23
C ARG A 29 -6.76 6.23 -8.14
N ILE A 30 -8.00 6.08 -7.71
CA ILE A 30 -8.92 7.22 -7.54
C ILE A 30 -8.38 8.20 -6.50
N VAL A 31 -7.88 7.70 -5.37
CA VAL A 31 -7.35 8.54 -4.28
C VAL A 31 -6.10 9.28 -4.72
N THR A 32 -5.16 8.59 -5.35
CA THR A 32 -3.87 9.16 -5.77
C THR A 32 -3.98 9.94 -7.09
N GLY A 33 -5.03 9.72 -7.87
CA GLY A 33 -5.20 10.30 -9.21
C GLY A 33 -4.31 9.66 -10.28
N ARG A 34 -3.71 8.49 -9.98
CA ARG A 34 -2.84 7.77 -10.92
C ARG A 34 -3.64 6.99 -11.96
N THR A 35 -2.98 6.66 -13.06
CA THR A 35 -3.56 5.89 -14.16
C THR A 35 -3.47 4.38 -13.93
N THR A 36 -4.08 3.60 -14.82
CA THR A 36 -4.05 2.13 -14.80
C THR A 36 -2.64 1.54 -14.98
N PHE A 37 -1.69 2.31 -15.51
CA PHE A 37 -0.30 1.91 -15.70
C PHE A 37 0.54 1.97 -14.42
N ALA A 38 0.01 2.53 -13.33
CA ALA A 38 0.72 2.58 -12.06
C ALA A 38 0.93 1.18 -11.48
N SER A 39 2.14 0.89 -11.01
CA SER A 39 2.44 -0.39 -10.36
C SER A 39 1.68 -0.52 -9.03
N LYS A 40 1.39 -1.75 -8.62
CA LYS A 40 0.73 -2.05 -7.34
C LYS A 40 1.50 -1.49 -6.15
N ASP A 41 2.81 -1.72 -6.13
CA ASP A 41 3.67 -1.30 -5.02
C ASP A 41 3.70 0.21 -4.86
N SER A 42 3.78 0.93 -5.98
CA SER A 42 3.74 2.38 -5.99
C SER A 42 2.40 2.95 -5.49
N LEU A 43 1.27 2.28 -5.80
CA LEU A 43 -0.05 2.68 -5.30
C LEU A 43 -0.17 2.45 -3.78
N TYR A 44 0.31 1.32 -3.28
CA TYR A 44 0.31 1.03 -1.85
C TYR A 44 1.26 1.95 -1.07
N PHE A 45 2.41 2.24 -1.64
CA PHE A 45 3.34 3.21 -1.07
C PHE A 45 2.69 4.60 -0.94
N GLU A 46 2.11 5.13 -2.01
CA GLU A 46 1.49 6.46 -2.04
C GLU A 46 0.26 6.56 -1.12
N THR A 47 -0.51 5.51 -0.96
CA THR A 47 -1.68 5.51 -0.09
C THR A 47 -1.36 5.18 1.36
N GLY A 48 -0.22 4.56 1.63
CA GLY A 48 0.09 3.98 2.93
C GLY A 48 -0.80 2.77 3.28
N TRP A 49 -1.45 2.16 2.28
CA TRP A 49 -2.33 1.03 2.51
C TRP A 49 -1.56 -0.29 2.48
N GLU A 50 -1.94 -1.19 3.34
CA GLU A 50 -1.51 -2.58 3.25
C GLU A 50 -2.37 -3.32 2.21
N THR A 51 -1.80 -4.36 1.60
CA THR A 51 -2.58 -5.29 0.77
C THR A 51 -3.70 -5.94 1.58
N LEU A 52 -4.83 -6.25 0.95
CA LEU A 52 -5.92 -6.96 1.63
C LEU A 52 -5.45 -8.32 2.18
N ALA A 53 -4.52 -8.98 1.49
CA ALA A 53 -3.92 -10.23 1.96
C ALA A 53 -3.20 -10.07 3.30
N ASN A 54 -2.36 -9.04 3.45
CA ASN A 54 -1.67 -8.76 4.72
C ASN A 54 -2.66 -8.38 5.82
N ARG A 55 -3.66 -7.59 5.52
CA ARG A 55 -4.68 -7.19 6.48
C ARG A 55 -5.47 -8.40 6.98
N ARG A 56 -5.88 -9.32 6.08
CA ARG A 56 -6.55 -10.58 6.47
C ARG A 56 -5.64 -11.45 7.32
N LYS A 57 -4.36 -11.63 6.92
CA LYS A 57 -3.35 -12.33 7.72
C LYS A 57 -3.25 -11.76 9.14
N ASN A 58 -3.09 -10.44 9.26
CA ASN A 58 -2.96 -9.76 10.55
C ASN A 58 -4.21 -9.91 11.41
N ARG A 59 -5.38 -9.92 10.78
CA ARG A 59 -6.66 -10.13 11.45
C ARG A 59 -6.80 -11.57 11.97
N LYS A 60 -6.49 -12.58 11.15
CA LYS A 60 -6.46 -13.98 11.57
C LYS A 60 -5.52 -14.19 12.77
N LEU A 61 -4.30 -13.68 12.69
CA LEU A 61 -3.34 -13.74 13.79
C LEU A 61 -3.85 -13.04 15.06
N THR A 62 -4.55 -11.91 14.91
CA THR A 62 -5.15 -11.19 16.05
C THR A 62 -6.24 -12.01 16.76
N ILE A 63 -7.07 -12.70 15.98
CA ILE A 63 -8.11 -13.57 16.56
C ILE A 63 -7.46 -14.79 17.20
N PHE A 64 -6.47 -15.39 16.55
CA PHE A 64 -5.73 -16.52 17.11
C PHE A 64 -5.06 -16.13 18.45
N TYR A 65 -4.42 -14.94 18.52
CA TYR A 65 -3.88 -14.40 19.77
C TYR A 65 -4.95 -14.30 20.88
N LYS A 66 -6.18 -13.87 20.54
CA LYS A 66 -7.26 -13.81 21.53
C LYS A 66 -7.66 -15.19 22.01
N ILE A 67 -7.69 -16.19 21.13
CA ILE A 67 -8.05 -17.57 21.50
C ILE A 67 -6.95 -18.15 22.41
N ASP A 68 -5.70 -18.00 22.02
CA ASP A 68 -4.53 -18.47 22.78
C ASP A 68 -4.47 -17.87 24.19
N ASN A 69 -4.73 -16.57 24.31
CA ASN A 69 -4.74 -15.86 25.59
C ASN A 69 -6.11 -15.92 26.32
N LYS A 70 -7.02 -16.80 25.92
CA LYS A 70 -8.35 -17.00 26.54
C LYS A 70 -9.22 -15.73 26.62
N LEU A 71 -9.04 -14.81 25.68
CA LEU A 71 -9.79 -13.55 25.55
C LEU A 71 -11.03 -13.71 24.65
N CYS A 72 -11.58 -14.91 24.56
CA CYS A 72 -12.70 -15.28 23.71
C CYS A 72 -13.59 -16.33 24.40
N PRO A 73 -14.80 -16.64 23.89
CA PRO A 73 -15.65 -17.67 24.46
C PRO A 73 -14.96 -19.05 24.51
N PRO A 74 -15.23 -19.86 25.57
CA PRO A 74 -14.53 -21.12 25.83
C PRO A 74 -14.57 -22.13 24.67
N TYR A 75 -15.67 -22.18 23.92
CA TYR A 75 -15.79 -23.12 22.78
C TYR A 75 -14.75 -22.88 21.67
N LEU A 76 -14.25 -21.64 21.51
CA LEU A 76 -13.18 -21.35 20.54
C LEU A 76 -11.82 -21.84 21.04
N ILE A 77 -11.59 -21.84 22.35
CA ILE A 77 -10.36 -22.36 22.96
C ILE A 77 -10.25 -23.86 22.68
N ASN A 78 -11.35 -24.59 22.77
CA ASN A 78 -11.40 -26.01 22.50
C ASN A 78 -11.15 -26.39 21.03
N CYS A 79 -11.16 -25.40 20.10
CA CYS A 79 -10.81 -25.61 18.71
C CYS A 79 -9.29 -25.57 18.45
N LEU A 80 -8.48 -25.16 19.43
CA LEU A 80 -7.03 -25.13 19.25
C LEU A 80 -6.45 -26.55 19.19
N PRO A 81 -5.51 -26.82 18.28
CA PRO A 81 -4.79 -28.08 18.30
C PRO A 81 -3.85 -28.15 19.52
N PRO A 82 -3.37 -29.33 19.89
CA PRO A 82 -2.42 -29.46 21.00
C PRO A 82 -1.08 -28.78 20.67
N VAL A 83 -0.37 -28.35 21.70
CA VAL A 83 0.99 -27.86 21.59
C VAL A 83 1.97 -29.05 21.46
N ALA A 84 3.07 -28.85 20.78
CA ALA A 84 4.05 -29.92 20.53
C ALA A 84 4.63 -30.51 21.85
N SER A 85 4.73 -29.72 22.91
CA SER A 85 5.12 -30.19 24.24
C SER A 85 4.15 -31.20 24.83
N ASP A 86 2.86 -31.11 24.49
CA ASP A 86 1.82 -31.96 25.07
C ASP A 86 1.71 -33.33 24.35
N VAL A 87 2.26 -33.39 23.12
CA VAL A 87 2.16 -34.58 22.26
C VAL A 87 3.48 -35.38 22.24
N SER A 88 4.60 -34.73 22.49
CA SER A 88 5.94 -35.34 22.43
C SER A 88 6.64 -35.35 23.78
N ASN A 89 7.14 -36.51 24.18
CA ASN A 89 7.98 -36.66 25.38
C ASN A 89 9.41 -36.16 25.17
N TYR A 90 9.76 -35.72 23.96
CA TYR A 90 11.09 -35.22 23.62
C TYR A 90 11.11 -33.70 23.64
N ASN A 91 12.24 -33.14 24.13
CA ASN A 91 12.45 -31.70 24.18
C ASN A 91 12.79 -31.17 22.77
N LEU A 92 11.77 -30.79 22.02
CA LEU A 92 11.91 -30.26 20.66
C LEU A 92 12.28 -28.77 20.71
N ARG A 93 13.03 -28.28 19.72
CA ARG A 93 13.43 -26.86 19.62
C ARG A 93 12.24 -25.90 19.63
N ASN A 94 11.09 -26.33 19.08
CA ASN A 94 9.89 -25.54 18.95
C ASN A 94 8.71 -26.17 19.72
N ASN A 95 8.95 -26.59 20.96
CA ASN A 95 7.97 -27.27 21.79
C ASN A 95 6.70 -26.41 22.09
N GLN A 96 6.81 -25.10 21.96
CA GLN A 96 5.70 -24.13 22.12
C GLN A 96 4.85 -23.94 20.85
N ASN A 97 5.17 -24.64 19.76
CA ASN A 97 4.40 -24.56 18.54
C ASN A 97 3.16 -25.45 18.61
N TYR A 98 2.07 -24.99 18.03
CA TYR A 98 0.89 -25.83 17.83
C TYR A 98 1.16 -26.90 16.79
N VAL A 99 0.64 -28.11 17.00
CA VAL A 99 0.73 -29.20 16.01
C VAL A 99 -0.26 -28.91 14.88
N PRO A 100 0.19 -28.72 13.63
CA PRO A 100 -0.73 -28.41 12.54
C PRO A 100 -1.73 -29.56 12.32
N PRO A 101 -3.04 -29.29 12.24
CA PRO A 101 -4.03 -30.29 11.96
C PRO A 101 -3.80 -30.97 10.60
N ARG A 102 -3.94 -32.28 10.51
CA ARG A 102 -3.86 -33.02 9.25
C ARG A 102 -5.10 -32.78 8.41
N CYS A 103 -4.94 -32.12 7.28
CA CYS A 103 -6.02 -31.79 6.35
C CYS A 103 -5.88 -32.61 5.07
N ARG A 104 -6.93 -33.33 4.68
CA ARG A 104 -6.98 -34.09 3.41
C ARG A 104 -7.42 -33.21 2.23
N LEU A 105 -8.29 -32.25 2.48
CA LEU A 105 -8.85 -31.37 1.46
C LEU A 105 -8.23 -29.96 1.56
N ARG A 106 -8.04 -29.30 0.41
CA ARG A 106 -7.56 -27.92 0.34
C ARG A 106 -8.47 -26.97 1.14
N THR A 107 -9.79 -27.11 1.02
CA THR A 107 -10.76 -26.30 1.76
C THR A 107 -10.57 -26.39 3.27
N SER A 108 -10.29 -27.60 3.78
CA SER A 108 -9.98 -27.79 5.20
C SER A 108 -8.64 -27.15 5.58
N ALA A 109 -7.60 -27.32 4.76
CA ALA A 109 -6.28 -26.73 5.00
C ALA A 109 -6.31 -25.20 4.98
N CYS A 110 -7.16 -24.60 4.15
CA CYS A 110 -7.34 -23.16 4.03
C CYS A 110 -8.30 -22.59 5.09
N SER A 111 -9.00 -23.42 5.86
CA SER A 111 -9.89 -22.95 6.92
C SER A 111 -9.13 -22.24 8.05
N PHE A 112 -9.85 -21.51 8.90
CA PHE A 112 -9.25 -20.58 9.87
C PHE A 112 -8.16 -21.22 10.74
N ILE A 113 -8.44 -22.30 11.47
CA ILE A 113 -7.48 -22.90 12.41
C ILE A 113 -6.25 -23.46 11.70
N PRO A 114 -6.35 -24.40 10.70
CA PRO A 114 -5.18 -24.98 10.06
C PRO A 114 -4.28 -23.95 9.39
N SER A 115 -4.87 -22.99 8.65
CA SER A 115 -4.11 -21.95 7.96
C SER A 115 -3.44 -20.97 8.94
N THR A 116 -4.10 -20.65 10.05
CA THR A 116 -3.57 -19.70 11.03
C THR A 116 -2.50 -20.31 11.92
N VAL A 117 -2.61 -21.61 12.24
CA VAL A 117 -1.56 -22.32 13.00
C VAL A 117 -0.20 -22.22 12.30
N SER A 118 -0.16 -22.41 10.98
CA SER A 118 1.09 -22.25 10.23
C SER A 118 1.64 -20.83 10.30
N LEU A 119 0.77 -19.82 10.18
CA LEU A 119 1.16 -18.42 10.32
C LEU A 119 1.64 -18.09 11.73
N TRP A 120 0.98 -18.61 12.75
CA TRP A 120 1.32 -18.43 14.16
C TRP A 120 2.66 -19.04 14.52
N ASN A 121 2.90 -20.28 14.09
CA ASN A 121 4.15 -20.98 14.36
C ASN A 121 5.38 -20.29 13.72
N ASN A 122 5.16 -19.54 12.63
CA ASN A 122 6.20 -18.78 11.94
C ASN A 122 6.43 -17.38 12.56
N LEU A 123 5.61 -16.95 13.52
CA LEU A 123 5.85 -15.69 14.23
C LEU A 123 7.01 -15.85 15.21
N ASP A 124 7.76 -14.76 15.37
CA ASP A 124 8.74 -14.65 16.43
C ASP A 124 8.10 -14.84 17.81
N ILE A 125 8.80 -15.51 18.71
CA ILE A 125 8.34 -15.76 20.08
C ILE A 125 8.03 -14.46 20.81
N SER A 126 8.81 -13.42 20.62
CA SER A 126 8.59 -12.11 21.24
C SER A 126 7.28 -11.46 20.82
N ILE A 127 6.82 -11.75 19.60
CA ILE A 127 5.51 -11.27 19.10
C ILE A 127 4.37 -12.07 19.74
N ARG A 128 4.49 -13.40 19.75
CA ARG A 128 3.44 -14.29 20.32
C ARG A 128 3.16 -13.98 21.80
N TYR A 129 4.20 -13.73 22.59
CA TYR A 129 4.08 -13.39 24.01
C TYR A 129 3.93 -11.90 24.29
N SER A 130 3.33 -11.14 23.38
CA SER A 130 3.01 -9.74 23.63
C SER A 130 2.05 -9.61 24.81
N PRO A 131 2.31 -8.73 25.79
CA PRO A 131 1.50 -8.64 27.02
C PRO A 131 0.09 -8.08 26.80
N THR A 132 -0.12 -7.36 25.68
CA THR A 132 -1.43 -6.77 25.35
C THR A 132 -1.76 -6.98 23.89
N ILE A 133 -3.06 -7.05 23.59
CA ILE A 133 -3.55 -7.17 22.21
C ILE A 133 -3.16 -5.97 21.34
N SER A 134 -3.07 -4.77 21.91
CA SER A 134 -2.65 -3.57 21.18
C SER A 134 -1.19 -3.67 20.76
N LEU A 135 -0.31 -4.11 21.65
CA LEU A 135 1.10 -4.33 21.35
C LEU A 135 1.29 -5.46 20.33
N PHE A 136 0.54 -6.56 20.47
CA PHE A 136 0.54 -7.65 19.50
C PHE A 136 0.17 -7.15 18.10
N LYS A 137 -0.94 -6.41 17.97
CA LYS A 137 -1.37 -5.84 16.69
C LYS A 137 -0.31 -4.94 16.05
N ASN A 138 0.34 -4.11 16.84
CA ASN A 138 1.39 -3.23 16.34
C ASN A 138 2.61 -4.01 15.85
N ARG A 139 3.03 -5.04 16.60
CA ARG A 139 4.18 -5.88 16.23
C ARG A 139 3.92 -6.74 14.99
N VAL A 140 2.70 -7.26 14.82
CA VAL A 140 2.31 -8.08 13.65
C VAL A 140 2.21 -7.24 12.38
N LYS A 141 1.76 -5.98 12.49
CA LYS A 141 1.68 -5.08 11.33
C LYS A 141 3.04 -4.67 10.79
N GLY A 142 4.09 -4.67 11.65
CA GLY A 142 5.40 -4.13 11.27
C GLY A 142 5.36 -2.62 11.01
N ASP A 143 6.32 -2.14 10.26
CA ASP A 143 6.39 -0.73 9.88
C ASP A 143 5.28 -0.41 8.87
N ILE A 144 4.42 0.54 9.23
CA ILE A 144 3.34 0.99 8.36
C ILE A 144 3.84 2.22 7.60
N TYR A 145 3.83 2.13 6.28
CA TYR A 145 4.01 3.31 5.44
C TYR A 145 2.91 4.32 5.74
N LYS A 146 3.31 5.54 6.05
CA LYS A 146 2.37 6.66 6.17
C LYS A 146 2.25 7.32 4.80
N PRO A 147 1.03 7.63 4.35
CA PRO A 147 0.87 8.38 3.11
C PRO A 147 1.61 9.72 3.24
N PRO A 148 2.24 10.21 2.17
CA PRO A 148 2.92 11.50 2.19
C PRO A 148 1.98 12.61 2.66
N GLU A 149 2.45 13.46 3.60
CA GLU A 149 1.63 14.51 4.21
C GLU A 149 1.07 15.51 3.20
N TYR A 150 1.75 15.68 2.06
CA TYR A 150 1.30 16.61 1.03
C TYR A 150 -0.08 16.26 0.43
N TYR A 151 -0.57 15.01 0.57
CA TYR A 151 -1.93 14.68 0.17
C TYR A 151 -3.00 15.33 1.04
N ASN A 152 -2.64 15.70 2.25
CA ASN A 152 -3.55 16.37 3.19
C ASN A 152 -3.61 17.89 3.01
N GLU A 153 -2.79 18.45 2.11
CA GLU A 153 -2.66 19.90 1.91
C GLU A 153 -3.05 20.34 0.51
N GLY A 154 -3.66 21.51 0.40
CA GLY A 154 -4.08 22.09 -0.87
C GLY A 154 -5.31 21.47 -1.49
N SER A 155 -5.64 21.86 -2.73
CA SER A 155 -6.80 21.34 -3.43
C SER A 155 -6.51 19.95 -3.99
N ARG A 156 -7.53 19.07 -3.97
CA ARG A 156 -7.44 17.74 -4.56
C ARG A 156 -7.01 17.76 -6.03
N LYS A 157 -7.49 18.75 -6.82
CA LYS A 157 -7.10 18.91 -8.22
C LYS A 157 -5.59 19.06 -8.37
N LEU A 158 -4.96 19.94 -7.59
CA LEU A 158 -3.52 20.20 -7.64
C LEU A 158 -2.71 18.99 -7.15
N ASN A 159 -3.21 18.26 -6.17
CA ASN A 159 -2.56 17.04 -5.69
C ASN A 159 -2.53 15.96 -6.78
N ILE A 160 -3.64 15.76 -7.48
CA ILE A 160 -3.74 14.82 -8.60
C ILE A 160 -2.80 15.24 -9.74
N LEU A 161 -2.80 16.50 -10.14
CA LEU A 161 -1.93 17.02 -11.20
C LEU A 161 -0.45 16.86 -10.84
N HIS A 162 -0.07 17.23 -9.61
CA HIS A 162 1.29 17.04 -9.11
C HIS A 162 1.72 15.56 -9.16
N THR A 163 0.86 14.66 -8.68
CA THR A 163 1.15 13.21 -8.72
C THR A 163 1.28 12.69 -10.15
N ARG A 164 0.40 13.10 -11.05
CA ARG A 164 0.45 12.70 -12.45
C ARG A 164 1.70 13.18 -13.17
N LEU A 165 2.11 14.43 -12.93
CA LEU A 165 3.34 15.00 -13.49
C LEU A 165 4.59 14.27 -12.98
N ARG A 166 4.65 14.01 -11.67
CA ARG A 166 5.76 13.29 -11.04
C ARG A 166 5.94 11.87 -11.59
N HIS A 167 4.85 11.20 -11.91
CA HIS A 167 4.85 9.83 -12.42
C HIS A 167 4.71 9.74 -13.95
N GLN A 168 4.87 10.85 -14.66
CA GLN A 168 4.82 10.88 -16.13
C GLN A 168 3.52 10.27 -16.69
N CYS A 169 2.39 10.55 -16.06
CA CYS A 169 1.07 10.11 -16.50
C CYS A 169 0.07 11.29 -16.56
N SER A 170 0.59 12.44 -16.95
CA SER A 170 -0.16 13.70 -17.07
C SER A 170 -0.86 13.83 -18.42
N SER A 171 -1.50 14.97 -18.66
CA SER A 171 -2.05 15.33 -19.96
C SER A 171 -1.07 16.13 -20.83
N LEU A 172 0.23 16.02 -20.59
CA LEU A 172 1.26 16.51 -21.50
C LEU A 172 1.33 15.64 -22.76
N ASN A 173 1.69 16.22 -23.90
CA ASN A 173 1.63 15.52 -25.16
C ASN A 173 2.53 14.29 -25.22
N ALA A 174 3.71 14.32 -24.58
CA ALA A 174 4.58 13.16 -24.50
C ALA A 174 3.93 12.00 -23.72
N ASP A 175 3.25 12.30 -22.61
CA ASP A 175 2.55 11.29 -21.80
C ASP A 175 1.35 10.70 -22.55
N LEU A 176 0.55 11.54 -23.20
CA LEU A 176 -0.62 11.12 -23.99
C LEU A 176 -0.21 10.30 -25.23
N SER A 177 0.91 10.68 -25.88
CA SER A 177 1.43 9.93 -27.03
C SER A 177 1.94 8.55 -26.64
N ARG A 178 2.59 8.43 -25.46
CA ARG A 178 3.07 7.14 -24.93
C ARG A 178 1.94 6.13 -24.70
N ILE A 179 0.74 6.61 -24.37
CA ILE A 179 -0.45 5.76 -24.18
C ILE A 179 -1.36 5.74 -25.41
N HIS A 180 -0.85 6.21 -26.57
CA HIS A 180 -1.55 6.20 -27.87
C HIS A 180 -2.89 6.95 -27.90
N VAL A 181 -3.08 7.97 -27.04
CA VAL A 181 -4.26 8.86 -27.08
C VAL A 181 -4.10 9.89 -28.19
N ILE A 182 -2.87 10.37 -28.41
CA ILE A 182 -2.51 11.28 -29.51
C ILE A 182 -1.26 10.78 -30.20
N ASN A 183 -1.07 11.18 -31.47
CA ASN A 183 0.12 10.83 -32.24
C ASN A 183 1.17 11.95 -32.30
N ASN A 184 0.98 13.02 -31.56
CA ASN A 184 1.86 14.18 -31.57
C ASN A 184 2.37 14.47 -30.15
N TYR A 185 3.67 14.45 -29.96
CA TYR A 185 4.35 14.74 -28.69
C TYR A 185 4.94 16.16 -28.63
N LYS A 186 4.72 17.00 -29.67
CA LYS A 186 5.28 18.34 -29.75
C LYS A 186 4.58 19.32 -28.79
N CYS A 187 5.36 20.22 -28.22
CA CYS A 187 4.83 21.33 -27.43
C CYS A 187 4.31 22.45 -28.33
N SER A 188 3.32 23.18 -27.85
CA SER A 188 2.81 24.40 -28.53
C SER A 188 3.85 25.51 -28.69
N CYS A 189 4.95 25.49 -27.94
CA CYS A 189 6.07 26.40 -28.12
C CYS A 189 6.96 26.08 -29.32
N GLY A 190 6.75 24.96 -30.00
CA GLY A 190 7.54 24.47 -31.12
C GLY A 190 8.60 23.43 -30.76
N ALA A 191 8.83 23.14 -29.46
CA ALA A 191 9.73 22.08 -29.03
C ALA A 191 9.23 20.71 -29.49
N SER A 192 10.16 19.81 -29.81
CA SER A 192 9.86 18.47 -30.34
C SER A 192 9.21 17.53 -29.32
N PHE A 193 9.32 17.85 -28.01
CA PHE A 193 8.79 17.01 -26.93
C PHE A 193 8.14 17.88 -25.86
N GLU A 194 6.91 17.56 -25.41
CA GLU A 194 6.23 18.20 -24.29
C GLU A 194 6.13 17.20 -23.15
N ASP A 195 7.24 16.99 -22.45
CA ASP A 195 7.30 16.20 -21.22
C ASP A 195 7.32 17.07 -19.96
N ALA A 196 7.39 16.44 -18.79
CA ALA A 196 7.42 17.16 -17.53
C ALA A 196 8.69 18.01 -17.35
N ILE A 197 9.84 17.58 -17.90
CA ILE A 197 11.08 18.33 -17.85
C ILE A 197 10.94 19.61 -18.66
N HIS A 198 10.52 19.49 -19.90
CA HIS A 198 10.27 20.64 -20.77
C HIS A 198 9.25 21.59 -20.15
N TYR A 199 8.13 21.08 -19.65
CA TYR A 199 7.08 21.89 -19.02
C TYR A 199 7.60 22.69 -17.81
N PHE A 200 8.34 22.05 -16.92
CA PHE A 200 8.80 22.72 -15.70
C PHE A 200 10.02 23.59 -15.89
N LEU A 201 10.94 23.24 -16.78
CA LEU A 201 12.28 23.81 -16.81
C LEU A 201 12.60 24.58 -18.10
N GLU A 202 12.05 24.19 -19.23
CA GLU A 202 12.54 24.64 -20.54
C GLU A 202 11.53 25.48 -21.33
N CYS A 203 10.22 25.15 -21.17
CA CYS A 203 9.20 25.74 -22.04
C CYS A 203 9.14 27.27 -21.95
N PRO A 204 9.37 28.02 -23.06
CA PRO A 204 9.33 29.47 -23.02
C PRO A 204 7.95 30.04 -22.72
N LEU A 205 6.88 29.29 -22.96
CA LEU A 205 5.50 29.71 -22.66
C LEU A 205 5.26 29.97 -21.18
N TYR A 206 6.07 29.35 -20.30
CA TYR A 206 5.92 29.43 -18.83
C TYR A 206 7.14 30.09 -18.17
N LEU A 207 7.89 30.91 -18.92
CA LEU A 207 9.09 31.55 -18.40
C LEU A 207 8.77 32.51 -17.23
N ASN A 208 7.70 33.29 -17.37
CA ASN A 208 7.29 34.25 -16.33
C ASN A 208 6.91 33.58 -15.02
N GLU A 209 6.11 32.52 -15.08
CA GLU A 209 5.69 31.74 -13.91
C GLU A 209 6.89 31.04 -13.25
N ARG A 210 7.85 30.61 -14.04
CA ARG A 210 9.06 29.95 -13.58
C ARG A 210 9.99 30.91 -12.83
N THR A 211 10.21 32.10 -13.36
CA THR A 211 11.04 33.13 -12.71
C THR A 211 10.44 33.62 -11.40
N LEU A 212 9.12 33.73 -11.32
CA LEU A 212 8.41 34.16 -10.09
C LEU A 212 8.56 33.13 -8.96
N ILE A 213 8.66 31.84 -9.27
CA ILE A 213 8.57 30.79 -8.26
C ILE A 213 9.94 30.23 -7.88
N ASN A 214 10.98 30.49 -8.70
CA ASN A 214 12.34 29.98 -8.51
C ASN A 214 12.35 28.46 -8.23
N ILE A 215 11.85 27.68 -9.22
CA ILE A 215 11.71 26.23 -9.10
C ILE A 215 13.10 25.59 -9.19
N GLU A 216 13.65 25.25 -8.03
CA GLU A 216 14.78 24.32 -7.97
C GLU A 216 14.28 22.88 -8.20
N ILE A 217 15.01 22.17 -9.04
CA ILE A 217 14.67 20.83 -9.53
C ILE A 217 14.52 19.84 -8.38
N LEU A 218 13.31 19.34 -8.13
CA LEU A 218 13.05 18.22 -7.22
C LEU A 218 12.01 17.23 -7.70
N LEU A 219 11.71 17.29 -9.00
CA LEU A 219 10.72 16.36 -9.57
C LEU A 219 11.31 15.01 -9.95
N PHE A 220 12.62 14.92 -10.07
CA PHE A 220 13.32 13.75 -10.64
C PHE A 220 14.49 13.25 -9.79
N GLY A 221 14.65 13.76 -8.59
CA GLY A 221 15.65 13.25 -7.64
C GLY A 221 15.14 11.96 -6.98
N ASN A 222 15.98 10.96 -7.02
CA ASN A 222 15.90 9.63 -6.43
C ASN A 222 14.83 9.41 -5.34
N ASP A 223 14.36 8.19 -5.29
CA ASP A 223 13.39 7.54 -4.40
C ASP A 223 13.57 7.74 -2.88
N ASP A 224 14.25 8.79 -2.46
CA ASP A 224 14.35 9.16 -1.05
C ASP A 224 13.10 9.93 -0.64
N TYR A 225 12.08 9.15 -0.29
CA TYR A 225 10.77 9.60 0.17
C TYR A 225 10.80 10.16 1.60
N SER A 226 11.93 10.56 2.11
CA SER A 226 12.02 11.28 3.37
C SER A 226 11.39 12.66 3.20
N TYR A 227 10.15 12.76 3.64
CA TYR A 227 9.38 14.00 3.64
C TYR A 227 9.85 14.89 4.79
N ASP A 228 10.70 15.84 4.51
CA ASP A 228 11.12 16.88 5.45
C ASP A 228 10.38 18.22 5.22
N VAL A 229 10.62 19.19 6.09
CA VAL A 229 10.02 20.54 6.00
C VAL A 229 10.41 21.26 4.70
N ASN A 230 11.58 20.95 4.13
CA ASN A 230 12.05 21.54 2.88
C ASN A 230 11.29 20.96 1.69
N SER A 231 11.00 19.65 1.70
CA SER A 231 10.15 18.99 0.70
C SER A 231 8.75 19.62 0.65
N LYS A 232 8.19 19.96 1.79
CA LYS A 232 6.88 20.61 1.88
C LYS A 232 6.84 21.97 1.16
N LYS A 233 7.83 22.83 1.39
CA LYS A 233 7.97 24.13 0.70
C LYS A 233 8.13 23.96 -0.81
N LYS A 234 8.90 22.97 -1.23
CA LYS A 234 9.17 22.68 -2.64
C LYS A 234 7.90 22.20 -3.38
N ILE A 235 7.14 21.31 -2.78
CA ILE A 235 5.85 20.85 -3.32
C ILE A 235 4.85 22.01 -3.41
N GLY A 236 4.82 22.91 -2.42
CA GLY A 236 4.01 24.12 -2.46
C GLY A 236 4.32 24.98 -3.68
N LYS A 237 5.61 25.24 -3.97
CA LYS A 237 6.06 25.98 -5.16
C LYS A 237 5.64 25.31 -6.47
N VAL A 238 5.82 24.00 -6.58
CA VAL A 238 5.41 23.23 -7.77
C VAL A 238 3.91 23.35 -8.02
N ARG A 239 3.08 23.24 -6.98
CA ARG A 239 1.62 23.41 -7.12
C ARG A 239 1.22 24.83 -7.52
N THR A 240 1.90 25.83 -7.00
CA THR A 240 1.70 27.23 -7.40
C THR A 240 2.00 27.40 -8.88
N PHE A 241 3.10 26.83 -9.38
CA PHE A 241 3.43 26.86 -10.80
C PHE A 241 2.36 26.15 -11.65
N ILE A 242 1.94 24.94 -11.28
CA ILE A 242 0.88 24.19 -11.98
C ILE A 242 -0.41 25.02 -12.08
N ASN A 243 -0.76 25.71 -11.00
CA ASN A 243 -1.97 26.55 -10.96
C ASN A 243 -1.84 27.82 -11.82
N GLN A 244 -0.69 28.45 -11.81
CA GLN A 244 -0.44 29.71 -12.55
C GLN A 244 -0.26 29.47 -14.05
N SER A 245 0.37 28.38 -14.45
CA SER A 245 0.61 28.06 -15.87
C SER A 245 -0.68 27.84 -16.68
N LYS A 246 -1.80 27.53 -16.02
CA LYS A 246 -3.11 27.24 -16.65
C LYS A 246 -3.06 26.21 -17.80
N ARG A 247 -2.06 25.30 -17.77
CA ARG A 247 -1.88 24.25 -18.79
C ARG A 247 -2.90 23.12 -18.63
N PHE A 248 -3.44 22.92 -17.41
CA PHE A 248 -4.32 21.80 -17.04
C PHE A 248 -5.70 22.24 -16.57
#